data_c1cbf2bd4f62ec10dfc6f6d3cde87fde
#
_entry.id   c1cbf2bd4f62ec10dfc6f6d3cde87fde
#
_cell.length_a   1.000
_cell.length_b   1.000
_cell.length_c   1.000
_cell.angle_alpha   90.00
_cell.angle_beta   90.00
_cell.angle_gamma   90.00
#
_symmetry.space_group_name_H-M   'P 1'
#
loop_
_entity.id
_entity.type
_entity.pdbx_description
1 polymer ?
#
loop_
_entity_poly.entity_id
_entity_poly.type
_entity_poly.pdbx_seq_one_letter_code
_entity_poly.pdbx_strand_id
1 'polypeptide(L)'
;MARKGLNKKYPCEKDGIVSRQRLNDIAKELFRKSIHVCSAFIPLFLQFMRLPVLFALTAALVLYSIAEFMRLKGKSIPLVSAVTAAAARKRDENRFVLGPVTLCAGIILAALLFEPFAASIGIYALAFGDGLASLAGKLFGKIKIPLTQGKTVAGSLTCFAAIFVSCFLVCYNAKIALCVASVGMFIELLPLKDLDNLFIPLVLGLVAQSLY
;
A
#
# COMPACT_ATOMS: atom_id res chain seq x y z
N MET A 1 58.78 -4.53 26.53
CA MET A 1 57.73 -3.49 26.64
C MET A 1 56.92 -3.45 25.36
N ALA A 2 55.78 -4.11 25.32
CA ALA A 2 54.89 -4.17 24.13
C ALA A 2 53.71 -3.23 24.32
N ARG A 3 53.60 -2.19 23.50
CA ARG A 3 52.44 -1.27 23.47
C ARG A 3 51.22 -2.01 22.86
N LYS A 4 50.25 -2.36 23.71
CA LYS A 4 48.89 -2.73 23.27
C LYS A 4 48.21 -1.49 22.71
N GLY A 5 48.03 -1.44 21.37
CA GLY A 5 47.22 -0.44 20.69
C GLY A 5 45.74 -0.67 21.00
N LEU A 6 45.12 0.24 21.76
CA LEU A 6 43.69 0.31 21.98
C LEU A 6 43.01 0.72 20.70
N ASN A 7 42.41 -0.22 20.01
CA ASN A 7 41.52 0.05 18.89
C ASN A 7 40.13 0.41 19.47
N LYS A 8 39.97 1.68 19.88
CA LYS A 8 38.65 2.25 20.24
C LYS A 8 37.85 2.46 18.95
N LYS A 9 37.11 1.45 18.48
CA LYS A 9 36.05 1.64 17.49
C LYS A 9 34.98 2.55 18.14
N TYR A 10 34.82 3.74 17.55
CA TYR A 10 33.84 4.74 17.97
C TYR A 10 32.41 4.21 17.82
N PRO A 11 31.59 4.11 18.89
CA PRO A 11 30.20 3.62 18.81
C PRO A 11 29.27 4.59 18.06
N CYS A 12 29.60 5.88 18.01
CA CYS A 12 28.75 6.96 17.51
C CYS A 12 28.47 6.92 15.98
N GLU A 13 29.37 6.33 15.18
CA GLU A 13 29.22 6.30 13.72
C GLU A 13 28.20 5.24 13.27
N LYS A 14 28.08 4.11 13.96
CA LYS A 14 27.10 3.06 13.65
C LYS A 14 25.67 3.51 13.94
N ASP A 15 25.45 4.23 15.04
CA ASP A 15 24.12 4.71 15.44
C ASP A 15 23.61 5.78 14.46
N GLY A 16 24.46 6.63 13.93
CA GLY A 16 24.12 7.63 12.93
C GLY A 16 23.74 7.02 11.56
N ILE A 17 24.44 5.96 11.13
CA ILE A 17 24.16 5.27 9.87
C ILE A 17 22.84 4.48 9.96
N VAL A 18 22.60 3.78 11.08
CA VAL A 18 21.36 3.03 11.32
C VAL A 18 20.15 3.97 11.38
N SER A 19 20.29 5.13 12.02
CA SER A 19 19.20 6.12 12.08
C SER A 19 18.86 6.72 10.71
N ARG A 20 19.86 7.04 9.89
CA ARG A 20 19.66 7.54 8.50
C ARG A 20 19.00 6.49 7.61
N GLN A 21 19.41 5.23 7.69
CA GLN A 21 18.77 4.14 6.93
C GLN A 21 17.30 3.97 7.32
N ARG A 22 16.99 4.03 8.62
CA ARG A 22 15.61 3.94 9.13
C ARG A 22 14.74 5.09 8.63
N LEU A 23 15.27 6.32 8.62
CA LEU A 23 14.57 7.49 8.10
C LEU A 23 14.28 7.34 6.60
N ASN A 24 15.25 6.88 5.81
CA ASN A 24 15.05 6.64 4.38
C ASN A 24 14.01 5.54 4.12
N ASP A 25 13.99 4.48 4.90
CA ASP A 25 13.01 3.40 4.78
C ASP A 25 11.59 3.90 5.14
N ILE A 26 11.46 4.79 6.12
CA ILE A 26 10.19 5.44 6.48
C ILE A 26 9.75 6.41 5.37
N ALA A 27 10.66 7.22 4.84
CA ALA A 27 10.34 8.17 3.76
C ALA A 27 9.86 7.45 2.49
N LYS A 28 10.50 6.36 2.09
CA LYS A 28 10.06 5.52 0.97
C LYS A 28 8.67 4.91 1.21
N GLU A 29 8.42 4.43 2.42
CA GLU A 29 7.10 3.91 2.78
C GLU A 29 6.04 5.00 2.76
N LEU A 30 6.34 6.18 3.31
CA LEU A 30 5.44 7.33 3.30
C LEU A 30 5.09 7.72 1.86
N PHE A 31 6.08 7.84 0.97
CA PHE A 31 5.87 8.16 -0.43
C PHE A 31 4.97 7.11 -1.12
N ARG A 32 5.24 5.83 -0.93
CA ARG A 32 4.43 4.75 -1.50
C ARG A 32 2.99 4.79 -0.98
N LYS A 33 2.81 5.02 0.31
CA LYS A 33 1.49 5.06 0.93
C LYS A 33 0.72 6.35 0.63
N SER A 34 1.40 7.45 0.31
CA SER A 34 0.72 8.64 -0.21
C SER A 34 0.06 8.38 -1.56
N ILE A 35 0.68 7.57 -2.44
CA ILE A 35 0.07 7.15 -3.70
C ILE A 35 -1.21 6.34 -3.44
N HIS A 36 -1.20 5.44 -2.45
CA HIS A 36 -2.41 4.69 -2.05
C HIS A 36 -3.51 5.63 -1.55
N VAL A 37 -3.18 6.57 -0.67
CA VAL A 37 -4.15 7.54 -0.14
C VAL A 37 -4.71 8.42 -1.27
N CYS A 38 -3.88 8.83 -2.24
CA CYS A 38 -4.34 9.56 -3.42
C CYS A 38 -5.35 8.76 -4.25
N SER A 39 -5.30 7.42 -4.23
CA SER A 39 -6.30 6.61 -4.92
C SER A 39 -7.72 6.76 -4.36
N ALA A 40 -7.88 7.31 -3.16
CA ALA A 40 -9.19 7.65 -2.58
C ALA A 40 -9.97 8.69 -3.39
N PHE A 41 -9.32 9.47 -4.25
CA PHE A 41 -10.02 10.37 -5.17
C PHE A 41 -10.66 9.65 -6.36
N ILE A 42 -10.22 8.43 -6.68
CA ILE A 42 -10.69 7.71 -7.87
C ILE A 42 -12.19 7.39 -7.82
N PRO A 43 -12.78 6.91 -6.71
CA PRO A 43 -14.23 6.69 -6.64
C PRO A 43 -15.04 7.95 -6.95
N LEU A 44 -14.57 9.12 -6.50
CA LEU A 44 -15.21 10.40 -6.80
C LEU A 44 -15.23 10.67 -8.30
N PHE A 45 -14.09 10.53 -8.98
CA PHE A 45 -14.02 10.73 -10.44
C PHE A 45 -14.79 9.66 -11.22
N LEU A 46 -14.85 8.42 -10.74
CA LEU A 46 -15.62 7.35 -11.39
C LEU A 46 -17.13 7.65 -11.41
N GLN A 47 -17.66 8.40 -10.43
CA GLN A 47 -19.06 8.80 -10.39
C GLN A 47 -19.40 9.78 -11.53
N PHE A 48 -18.48 10.66 -11.89
CA PHE A 48 -18.72 11.68 -12.93
C PHE A 48 -18.24 11.26 -14.33
N MET A 49 -17.12 10.53 -14.40
CA MET A 49 -16.42 10.24 -15.65
C MET A 49 -15.87 8.81 -15.67
N ARG A 50 -16.73 7.80 -15.57
CA ARG A 50 -16.31 6.38 -15.43
C ARG A 50 -15.37 5.94 -16.56
N LEU A 51 -15.76 6.13 -17.84
CA LEU A 51 -14.96 5.69 -18.99
C LEU A 51 -13.62 6.41 -19.10
N PRO A 52 -13.55 7.75 -19.07
CA PRO A 52 -12.26 8.46 -19.09
C PRO A 52 -11.31 8.04 -17.98
N VAL A 53 -11.81 7.82 -16.76
CA VAL A 53 -10.98 7.39 -15.62
C VAL A 53 -10.44 5.98 -15.83
N LEU A 54 -11.27 5.04 -16.29
CA LEU A 54 -10.82 3.68 -16.61
C LEU A 54 -9.79 3.67 -17.74
N PHE A 55 -9.98 4.47 -18.79
CA PHE A 55 -8.98 4.63 -19.84
C PHE A 55 -7.67 5.21 -19.31
N ALA A 56 -7.71 6.23 -18.47
CA ALA A 56 -6.51 6.84 -17.88
C ALA A 56 -5.76 5.85 -17.00
N LEU A 57 -6.46 5.10 -16.15
CA LEU A 57 -5.86 4.08 -15.28
C LEU A 57 -5.25 2.93 -16.09
N THR A 58 -5.94 2.47 -17.15
CA THR A 58 -5.44 1.42 -18.03
C THR A 58 -4.22 1.89 -18.81
N ALA A 59 -4.24 3.11 -19.34
CA ALA A 59 -3.10 3.71 -20.00
C ALA A 59 -1.89 3.84 -19.04
N ALA A 60 -2.13 4.32 -17.81
CA ALA A 60 -1.09 4.42 -16.79
C ALA A 60 -0.50 3.04 -16.45
N LEU A 61 -1.34 2.02 -16.31
CA LEU A 61 -0.92 0.64 -16.05
C LEU A 61 -0.02 0.10 -17.18
N VAL A 62 -0.44 0.29 -18.44
CA VAL A 62 0.31 -0.19 -19.61
C VAL A 62 1.63 0.57 -19.75
N LEU A 63 1.60 1.90 -19.65
CA LEU A 63 2.81 2.73 -19.75
C LEU A 63 3.81 2.42 -18.65
N TYR A 64 3.34 2.25 -17.41
CA TYR A 64 4.20 1.85 -16.30
C TYR A 64 4.81 0.46 -16.55
N SER A 65 4.02 -0.51 -16.99
CA SER A 65 4.50 -1.88 -17.26
C SER A 65 5.56 -1.91 -18.34
N ILE A 66 5.37 -1.15 -19.43
CA ILE A 66 6.36 -1.02 -20.51
C ILE A 66 7.64 -0.36 -19.99
N ALA A 67 7.51 0.74 -19.27
CA ALA A 67 8.65 1.48 -18.74
C ALA A 67 9.46 0.65 -17.73
N GLU A 68 8.77 -0.11 -16.87
CA GLU A 68 9.41 -1.00 -15.89
C GLU A 68 10.13 -2.18 -16.57
N PHE A 69 9.54 -2.73 -17.63
CA PHE A 69 10.20 -3.74 -18.46
C PHE A 69 11.44 -3.20 -19.18
N MET A 70 11.38 -1.95 -19.70
CA MET A 70 12.53 -1.27 -20.28
C MET A 70 13.63 -1.02 -19.25
N ARG A 71 13.27 -0.63 -18.02
CA ARG A 71 14.21 -0.46 -16.90
C ARG A 71 14.98 -1.75 -16.63
N LEU A 72 14.31 -2.90 -16.61
CA LEU A 72 14.97 -4.20 -16.41
C LEU A 72 15.92 -4.55 -17.54
N LYS A 73 15.71 -4.02 -18.76
CA LYS A 73 16.63 -4.17 -19.91
C LYS A 73 17.74 -3.11 -19.93
N GLY A 74 17.91 -2.33 -18.86
CA GLY A 74 18.95 -1.30 -18.77
C GLY A 74 18.62 0.03 -19.48
N LYS A 75 17.40 0.20 -20.01
CA LYS A 75 16.91 1.45 -20.62
C LYS A 75 16.01 2.16 -19.62
N SER A 76 16.47 3.26 -19.02
CA SER A 76 15.66 3.99 -18.03
C SER A 76 14.85 5.11 -18.68
N ILE A 77 13.56 5.20 -18.33
CA ILE A 77 12.73 6.37 -18.59
C ILE A 77 12.80 7.24 -17.32
N PRO A 78 13.36 8.47 -17.39
CA PRO A 78 13.73 9.25 -16.19
C PRO A 78 12.60 9.38 -15.17
N LEU A 79 11.39 9.74 -15.60
CA LEU A 79 10.24 9.94 -14.73
C LEU A 79 9.81 8.64 -14.01
N VAL A 80 9.65 7.55 -14.77
CA VAL A 80 9.22 6.26 -14.18
C VAL A 80 10.31 5.68 -13.30
N SER A 81 11.58 5.79 -13.72
CA SER A 81 12.71 5.32 -12.92
C SER A 81 12.84 6.07 -11.59
N ALA A 82 12.56 7.38 -11.57
CA ALA A 82 12.55 8.18 -10.34
C ALA A 82 11.42 7.74 -9.38
N VAL A 83 10.20 7.57 -9.89
CA VAL A 83 9.05 7.09 -9.09
C VAL A 83 9.30 5.67 -8.57
N THR A 84 9.79 4.77 -9.43
CA THR A 84 10.12 3.40 -9.04
C THR A 84 11.22 3.38 -7.98
N ALA A 85 12.29 4.15 -8.13
CA ALA A 85 13.37 4.23 -7.15
C ALA A 85 12.91 4.77 -5.80
N ALA A 86 11.98 5.75 -5.80
CA ALA A 86 11.38 6.31 -4.60
C ALA A 86 10.42 5.32 -3.88
N ALA A 87 9.71 4.48 -4.64
CA ALA A 87 8.72 3.54 -4.12
C ALA A 87 9.26 2.11 -3.90
N ALA A 88 10.35 1.72 -4.59
CA ALA A 88 10.89 0.36 -4.54
C ALA A 88 11.42 0.01 -3.16
N ARG A 89 11.12 -1.20 -2.72
CA ARG A 89 11.67 -1.81 -1.51
C ARG A 89 13.02 -2.48 -1.82
N LYS A 90 13.83 -2.73 -0.82
CA LYS A 90 15.11 -3.48 -0.97
C LYS A 90 14.92 -4.85 -1.65
N ARG A 91 13.78 -5.49 -1.45
CA ARG A 91 13.45 -6.79 -2.09
C ARG A 91 13.18 -6.68 -3.60
N ASP A 92 12.90 -5.48 -4.10
CA ASP A 92 12.53 -5.20 -5.50
C ASP A 92 13.77 -4.82 -6.35
N GLU A 93 14.96 -4.81 -5.76
CA GLU A 93 16.21 -4.59 -6.46
C GLU A 93 16.38 -5.62 -7.60
N ASN A 94 16.61 -5.14 -8.82
CA ASN A 94 16.72 -5.96 -10.04
C ASN A 94 15.50 -6.85 -10.36
N ARG A 95 14.34 -6.54 -9.80
CA ARG A 95 13.07 -7.23 -10.09
C ARG A 95 12.03 -6.26 -10.59
N PHE A 96 10.99 -6.78 -11.21
CA PHE A 96 9.83 -6.01 -11.62
C PHE A 96 9.06 -5.53 -10.37
N VAL A 97 8.85 -4.22 -10.26
CA VAL A 97 8.13 -3.62 -9.12
C VAL A 97 6.63 -3.72 -9.36
N LEU A 98 6.00 -4.69 -8.70
CA LEU A 98 4.59 -5.04 -8.90
C LEU A 98 3.59 -4.09 -8.23
N GLY A 99 4.00 -3.33 -7.23
CA GLY A 99 3.11 -2.50 -6.42
C GLY A 99 2.18 -1.60 -7.23
N PRO A 100 2.67 -0.75 -8.16
CA PRO A 100 1.81 0.10 -8.99
C PRO A 100 0.90 -0.68 -9.93
N VAL A 101 1.35 -1.83 -10.44
CA VAL A 101 0.55 -2.69 -11.33
C VAL A 101 -0.63 -3.27 -10.58
N THR A 102 -0.39 -3.87 -9.41
CA THR A 102 -1.44 -4.47 -8.57
C THR A 102 -2.41 -3.43 -8.03
N LEU A 103 -1.93 -2.22 -7.71
CA LEU A 103 -2.76 -1.10 -7.29
C LEU A 103 -3.74 -0.68 -8.41
N CYS A 104 -3.23 -0.37 -9.60
CA CYS A 104 -4.06 0.03 -10.73
C CYS A 104 -5.01 -1.11 -11.15
N ALA A 105 -4.53 -2.35 -11.24
CA ALA A 105 -5.34 -3.50 -11.60
C ALA A 105 -6.46 -3.74 -10.59
N GLY A 106 -6.17 -3.66 -9.28
CA GLY A 106 -7.17 -3.81 -8.22
C GLY A 106 -8.30 -2.79 -8.33
N ILE A 107 -7.95 -1.52 -8.57
CA ILE A 107 -8.92 -0.42 -8.74
C ILE A 107 -9.75 -0.61 -10.01
N ILE A 108 -9.11 -0.92 -11.15
CA ILE A 108 -9.80 -1.14 -12.43
C ILE A 108 -10.77 -2.32 -12.30
N LEU A 109 -10.31 -3.44 -11.76
CA LEU A 109 -11.15 -4.63 -11.60
C LEU A 109 -12.31 -4.37 -10.63
N ALA A 110 -12.08 -3.70 -9.50
CA ALA A 110 -13.16 -3.32 -8.59
C ALA A 110 -14.21 -2.45 -9.29
N ALA A 111 -13.77 -1.46 -10.07
CA ALA A 111 -14.66 -0.57 -10.81
C ALA A 111 -15.42 -1.27 -11.95
N LEU A 112 -14.88 -2.36 -12.52
CA LEU A 112 -15.53 -3.12 -13.60
C LEU A 112 -16.50 -4.18 -13.08
N LEU A 113 -16.15 -4.85 -11.97
CA LEU A 113 -16.86 -6.02 -11.47
C LEU A 113 -18.00 -5.68 -10.50
N PHE A 114 -17.92 -4.54 -9.82
CA PHE A 114 -18.86 -4.19 -8.76
C PHE A 114 -19.66 -2.94 -9.11
N GLU A 115 -20.84 -2.83 -8.48
CA GLU A 115 -21.63 -1.61 -8.47
C GLU A 115 -20.80 -0.44 -7.91
N PRO A 116 -21.05 0.81 -8.36
CA PRO A 116 -20.26 1.97 -7.96
C PRO A 116 -20.10 2.15 -6.45
N PHE A 117 -21.14 1.80 -5.69
CA PHE A 117 -21.13 1.81 -4.24
C PHE A 117 -20.12 0.82 -3.66
N ALA A 118 -20.21 -0.46 -4.04
CA ALA A 118 -19.34 -1.52 -3.54
C ALA A 118 -17.88 -1.34 -4.00
N ALA A 119 -17.68 -0.92 -5.25
CA ALA A 119 -16.38 -0.56 -5.79
C ALA A 119 -15.71 0.56 -4.96
N SER A 120 -16.50 1.60 -4.60
CA SER A 120 -15.99 2.71 -3.79
C SER A 120 -15.53 2.24 -2.42
N ILE A 121 -16.29 1.37 -1.75
CA ILE A 121 -15.92 0.79 -0.45
C ILE A 121 -14.61 0.01 -0.56
N GLY A 122 -14.46 -0.85 -1.58
CA GLY A 122 -13.24 -1.61 -1.80
C GLY A 122 -12.01 -0.72 -2.05
N ILE A 123 -12.16 0.33 -2.86
CA ILE A 123 -11.09 1.28 -3.18
C ILE A 123 -10.73 2.14 -1.95
N TYR A 124 -11.70 2.62 -1.17
CA TYR A 124 -11.43 3.34 0.07
C TYR A 124 -10.77 2.46 1.12
N ALA A 125 -11.18 1.20 1.23
CA ALA A 125 -10.54 0.25 2.12
C ALA A 125 -9.06 0.02 1.77
N LEU A 126 -8.73 -0.07 0.48
CA LEU A 126 -7.34 -0.13 0.02
C LEU A 126 -6.59 1.18 0.35
N ALA A 127 -7.16 2.33 -0.02
CA ALA A 127 -6.52 3.63 0.13
C ALA A 127 -6.22 3.97 1.59
N PHE A 128 -7.22 3.85 2.46
CA PHE A 128 -7.09 4.23 3.86
C PHE A 128 -6.68 3.06 4.74
N GLY A 129 -7.23 1.87 4.53
CA GLY A 129 -6.92 0.69 5.32
C GLY A 129 -5.45 0.30 5.21
N ASP A 130 -4.99 -0.09 4.04
CA ASP A 130 -3.58 -0.45 3.81
C ASP A 130 -2.66 0.78 3.87
N GLY A 131 -3.13 1.94 3.38
CA GLY A 131 -2.37 3.19 3.43
C GLY A 131 -1.94 3.56 4.86
N LEU A 132 -2.90 3.67 5.77
CA LEU A 132 -2.66 4.11 7.14
C LEU A 132 -2.12 3.00 8.05
N ALA A 133 -2.53 1.74 7.85
CA ALA A 133 -2.05 0.60 8.64
C ALA A 133 -0.52 0.46 8.61
N SER A 134 0.05 0.55 7.43
CA SER A 134 1.50 0.42 7.24
C SER A 134 2.27 1.57 7.90
N LEU A 135 1.75 2.80 7.83
CA LEU A 135 2.36 3.96 8.47
C LEU A 135 2.26 3.86 10.00
N ALA A 136 1.06 3.57 10.51
CA ALA A 136 0.85 3.40 11.95
C ALA A 136 1.69 2.25 12.52
N GLY A 137 1.78 1.13 11.79
CA GLY A 137 2.61 0.00 12.17
C GLY A 137 4.10 0.34 12.26
N LYS A 138 4.61 1.19 11.37
CA LYS A 138 6.02 1.64 11.40
C LYS A 138 6.29 2.69 12.47
N LEU A 139 5.35 3.60 12.72
CA LEU A 139 5.53 4.70 13.66
C LEU A 139 5.26 4.27 15.10
N PHE A 140 4.20 3.49 15.33
CA PHE A 140 3.68 3.16 16.66
C PHE A 140 3.72 1.66 16.98
N GLY A 141 4.06 0.80 16.01
CA GLY A 141 4.01 -0.66 16.14
C GLY A 141 5.10 -1.23 17.04
N LYS A 142 4.85 -1.31 18.34
CA LYS A 142 5.75 -1.96 19.33
C LYS A 142 5.55 -3.47 19.37
N ILE A 143 4.29 -3.95 19.27
CA ILE A 143 3.93 -5.36 19.39
C ILE A 143 3.76 -5.95 18.00
N LYS A 144 4.61 -6.89 17.62
CA LYS A 144 4.53 -7.63 16.37
C LYS A 144 3.60 -8.83 16.51
N ILE A 145 2.79 -9.08 15.50
CA ILE A 145 1.89 -10.24 15.45
C ILE A 145 2.69 -11.43 14.90
N PRO A 146 2.76 -12.56 15.61
CA PRO A 146 3.45 -13.75 15.10
C PRO A 146 2.81 -14.23 13.80
N LEU A 147 3.61 -14.90 12.94
CA LEU A 147 3.21 -15.46 11.64
C LEU A 147 2.82 -14.44 10.53
N THR A 148 2.84 -13.12 10.78
CA THR A 148 2.38 -12.09 9.83
C THR A 148 3.50 -11.35 9.09
N GLN A 149 4.73 -11.86 9.07
CA GLN A 149 5.90 -11.22 8.45
C GLN A 149 6.20 -9.78 8.95
N GLY A 150 5.92 -9.53 10.24
CA GLY A 150 6.28 -8.28 10.91
C GLY A 150 5.17 -7.22 10.97
N LYS A 151 3.92 -7.60 10.70
CA LYS A 151 2.76 -6.76 10.97
C LYS A 151 2.60 -6.53 12.47
N THR A 152 1.96 -5.41 12.83
CA THR A 152 1.87 -4.98 14.23
C THR A 152 0.42 -4.77 14.65
N VAL A 153 0.15 -4.94 15.93
CA VAL A 153 -1.19 -4.70 16.51
C VAL A 153 -1.67 -3.28 16.21
N ALA A 154 -0.79 -2.27 16.34
CA ALA A 154 -1.14 -0.89 16.02
C ALA A 154 -1.53 -0.71 14.54
N GLY A 155 -0.81 -1.37 13.61
CA GLY A 155 -1.14 -1.34 12.19
C GLY A 155 -2.51 -1.96 11.91
N SER A 156 -2.78 -3.15 12.45
CA SER A 156 -4.04 -3.86 12.22
C SER A 156 -5.26 -3.15 12.82
N LEU A 157 -5.11 -2.55 14.02
CA LEU A 157 -6.16 -1.73 14.61
C LEU A 157 -6.42 -0.46 13.78
N THR A 158 -5.36 0.17 13.26
CA THR A 158 -5.51 1.33 12.37
C THR A 158 -6.18 0.93 11.07
N CYS A 159 -5.84 -0.24 10.49
CA CYS A 159 -6.51 -0.79 9.32
C CYS A 159 -8.01 -0.95 9.55
N PHE A 160 -8.37 -1.63 10.63
CA PHE A 160 -9.78 -1.81 11.03
C PHE A 160 -10.51 -0.48 11.17
N ALA A 161 -9.96 0.45 11.94
CA ALA A 161 -10.59 1.75 12.18
C ALA A 161 -10.74 2.57 10.88
N ALA A 162 -9.73 2.58 10.03
CA ALA A 162 -9.74 3.31 8.76
C ALA A 162 -10.79 2.73 7.80
N ILE A 163 -10.85 1.39 7.68
CA ILE A 163 -11.87 0.73 6.84
C ILE A 163 -13.26 0.94 7.41
N PHE A 164 -13.43 0.82 8.73
CA PHE A 164 -14.72 1.04 9.38
C PHE A 164 -15.26 2.45 9.11
N VAL A 165 -14.43 3.47 9.36
CA VAL A 165 -14.82 4.87 9.15
C VAL A 165 -15.13 5.14 7.67
N SER A 166 -14.25 4.76 6.76
CA SER A 166 -14.46 5.00 5.33
C SER A 166 -15.68 4.27 4.78
N CYS A 167 -15.90 3.02 5.17
CA CYS A 167 -17.09 2.25 4.78
C CYS A 167 -18.36 2.86 5.38
N PHE A 168 -18.35 3.22 6.67
CA PHE A 168 -19.50 3.84 7.34
C PHE A 168 -19.90 5.16 6.69
N LEU A 169 -18.95 6.01 6.30
CA LEU A 169 -19.22 7.27 5.59
C LEU A 169 -19.84 7.06 4.20
N VAL A 170 -19.66 5.90 3.60
CA VAL A 170 -20.26 5.57 2.29
C VAL A 170 -21.64 4.93 2.46
N CYS A 171 -21.80 3.96 3.38
CA CYS A 171 -23.01 3.15 3.48
C CYS A 171 -23.98 3.60 4.59
N TYR A 172 -23.52 4.45 5.53
CA TYR A 172 -24.27 4.87 6.72
C TYR A 172 -24.84 3.70 7.54
N ASN A 173 -24.25 2.50 7.41
CA ASN A 173 -24.68 1.29 8.11
C ASN A 173 -23.51 0.69 8.90
N ALA A 174 -23.58 0.78 10.22
CA ALA A 174 -22.54 0.31 11.12
C ALA A 174 -22.32 -1.21 11.06
N LYS A 175 -23.35 -2.00 10.78
CA LYS A 175 -23.23 -3.48 10.68
C LYS A 175 -22.41 -3.87 9.44
N ILE A 176 -22.70 -3.26 8.29
CA ILE A 176 -21.95 -3.46 7.06
C ILE A 176 -20.50 -3.00 7.26
N ALA A 177 -20.30 -1.79 7.80
CA ALA A 177 -18.99 -1.25 8.05
C ALA A 177 -18.14 -2.13 9.00
N LEU A 178 -18.77 -2.68 10.05
CA LEU A 178 -18.13 -3.60 11.00
C LEU A 178 -17.69 -4.89 10.30
N CYS A 179 -18.54 -5.48 9.48
CA CYS A 179 -18.25 -6.70 8.75
C CYS A 179 -17.11 -6.48 7.75
N VAL A 180 -17.21 -5.44 6.92
CA VAL A 180 -16.17 -5.10 5.92
C VAL A 180 -14.83 -4.80 6.60
N ALA A 181 -14.82 -4.04 7.70
CA ALA A 181 -13.60 -3.72 8.44
C ALA A 181 -12.96 -4.96 9.09
N SER A 182 -13.78 -5.87 9.63
CA SER A 182 -13.29 -7.13 10.19
C SER A 182 -12.61 -7.99 9.12
N VAL A 183 -13.26 -8.19 7.98
CA VAL A 183 -12.68 -8.93 6.85
C VAL A 183 -11.41 -8.25 6.34
N GLY A 184 -11.42 -6.91 6.21
CA GLY A 184 -10.26 -6.15 5.75
C GLY A 184 -9.06 -6.28 6.69
N MET A 185 -9.29 -6.24 8.00
CA MET A 185 -8.24 -6.48 8.99
C MET A 185 -7.65 -7.89 8.86
N PHE A 186 -8.48 -8.92 8.62
CA PHE A 186 -7.98 -10.28 8.40
C PHE A 186 -7.14 -10.39 7.12
N ILE A 187 -7.58 -9.78 6.01
CA ILE A 187 -6.80 -9.78 4.76
C ILE A 187 -5.47 -9.06 4.96
N GLU A 188 -5.46 -7.94 5.68
CA GLU A 188 -4.26 -7.19 5.99
C GLU A 188 -3.24 -8.05 6.76
N LEU A 189 -3.66 -8.95 7.64
CA LEU A 189 -2.78 -9.86 8.38
C LEU A 189 -2.11 -10.91 7.50
N LEU A 190 -2.68 -11.23 6.34
CA LEU A 190 -2.10 -12.20 5.43
C LEU A 190 -0.79 -11.69 4.80
N PRO A 191 0.22 -12.53 4.60
CA PRO A 191 1.51 -12.14 4.03
C PRO A 191 1.46 -12.03 2.49
N LEU A 192 0.51 -11.27 1.96
CA LEU A 192 0.20 -11.16 0.53
C LEU A 192 1.21 -10.29 -0.25
N LYS A 193 2.07 -9.54 0.44
CA LYS A 193 3.06 -8.61 -0.14
C LYS A 193 2.37 -7.51 -0.98
N ASP A 194 2.62 -7.50 -2.30
CA ASP A 194 2.03 -6.50 -3.20
C ASP A 194 0.68 -6.94 -3.77
N LEU A 195 0.28 -8.20 -3.53
CA LEU A 195 -1.05 -8.70 -3.91
C LEU A 195 -2.17 -8.18 -2.99
N ASP A 196 -1.84 -7.65 -1.83
CA ASP A 196 -2.79 -6.94 -0.96
C ASP A 196 -3.52 -5.81 -1.73
N ASN A 197 -2.82 -5.09 -2.60
CA ASN A 197 -3.38 -4.04 -3.44
C ASN A 197 -4.48 -4.54 -4.41
N LEU A 198 -4.43 -5.80 -4.78
CA LEU A 198 -5.40 -6.44 -5.64
C LEU A 198 -6.54 -7.08 -4.82
N PHE A 199 -6.19 -7.82 -3.77
CA PHE A 199 -7.17 -8.58 -2.99
C PHE A 199 -8.06 -7.70 -2.12
N ILE A 200 -7.52 -6.65 -1.49
CA ILE A 200 -8.31 -5.78 -0.62
C ILE A 200 -9.52 -5.17 -1.36
N PRO A 201 -9.37 -4.46 -2.50
CA PRO A 201 -10.50 -3.85 -3.16
C PRO A 201 -11.48 -4.88 -3.73
N LEU A 202 -11.00 -6.03 -4.19
CA LEU A 202 -11.86 -7.07 -4.76
C LEU A 202 -12.67 -7.79 -3.67
N VAL A 203 -12.02 -8.25 -2.61
CA VAL A 203 -12.73 -9.01 -1.57
C VAL A 203 -13.68 -8.10 -0.79
N LEU A 204 -13.23 -6.88 -0.44
CA LEU A 204 -14.08 -5.96 0.33
C LEU A 204 -15.20 -5.34 -0.52
N GLY A 205 -14.96 -5.13 -1.82
CA GLY A 205 -16.02 -4.78 -2.77
C GLY A 205 -17.07 -5.89 -2.87
N LEU A 206 -16.66 -7.15 -2.99
CA LEU A 206 -17.56 -8.31 -3.02
C LEU A 206 -18.36 -8.42 -1.72
N VAL A 207 -17.70 -8.32 -0.57
CA VAL A 207 -18.38 -8.37 0.75
C VAL A 207 -19.38 -7.23 0.86
N ALA A 208 -19.01 -6.00 0.49
CA ALA A 208 -19.91 -4.86 0.53
C ALA A 208 -21.13 -5.06 -0.38
N GLN A 209 -20.92 -5.57 -1.60
CA GLN A 209 -22.00 -5.84 -2.55
C GLN A 209 -22.95 -6.96 -2.08
N SER A 210 -22.43 -7.95 -1.35
CA SER A 210 -23.23 -9.07 -0.85
C SER A 210 -24.08 -8.71 0.38
N LEU A 211 -23.72 -7.64 1.08
CA LEU A 211 -24.39 -7.19 2.31
C LEU A 211 -25.32 -6.00 2.10
N TYR A 212 -25.27 -5.38 0.94
CA TYR A 212 -26.08 -4.24 0.56
C TYR A 212 -27.29 -4.64 -0.27
#